data_67b6fff1e90f36068893960b021347cc
#
_entry.id   67b6fff1e90f36068893960b021347cc
#
_cell.length_a   1.000
_cell.length_b   1.000
_cell.length_c   1.000
_cell.angle_alpha   90.00
_cell.angle_beta   90.00
_cell.angle_gamma   90.00
#
_symmetry.space_group_name_H-M   'P 1'
#
loop_
_entity.id
_entity.type
_entity.pdbx_description
1 polymer ?
#
loop_
_entity_poly.entity_id
_entity_poly.type
_entity_poly.pdbx_seq_one_letter_code
_entity_poly.pdbx_strand_id
1 'polypeptide(L)'
;MNHVRVSLLTLIILIIGSLISVYVNAQQKPETYVLKYRVKIINNGDLDYSLASFNNMTLIVSDDYQKLRDLIIMVNGEKAIFSIAKIDDYGNIVLNLKGIPDKLPPKNSLEIEVEMAIDLYPRSPPKLNVEDSGSIGDIPIELKEKYCQIAGLWNKSLEAQKIAMELAANKTDALQILISMIQWIENNIQIPFTSGARMPQYPDETIKMGVGDCDDQSNLLVAMCRSVGIPAYIQFAFIYLEGRSYNETMFNGRYRLIAKNAGGHAWARVYIPPWGWINVDMTYFIPYKIEGGKIMSINPLDHITNGALYISKTIITENYVRGDYIMSLNRWIKELEEYNLKWEEEYSINLQTTSTQNIILDPIAMGAVILLITLTASMTIIYIKISRKKHLTT
;
A
#
# COMPACT_ATOMS: atom_id res chain seq x y z
N MET A 1 -42.89 -9.07 -39.74
CA MET A 1 -41.98 -7.92 -39.53
C MET A 1 -41.40 -7.80 -38.10
N ASN A 2 -42.12 -8.19 -37.06
CA ASN A 2 -41.69 -8.01 -35.68
C ASN A 2 -40.55 -8.98 -35.25
N HIS A 3 -40.52 -10.22 -35.73
CA HIS A 3 -39.51 -11.20 -35.34
C HIS A 3 -38.10 -10.88 -35.87
N VAL A 4 -37.96 -10.27 -37.05
CA VAL A 4 -36.64 -9.89 -37.62
C VAL A 4 -36.05 -8.67 -36.88
N ARG A 5 -36.91 -7.76 -36.40
CA ARG A 5 -36.44 -6.59 -35.60
C ARG A 5 -35.97 -7.02 -34.22
N VAL A 6 -36.61 -8.00 -33.58
CA VAL A 6 -36.20 -8.54 -32.28
C VAL A 6 -34.87 -9.25 -32.38
N SER A 7 -34.66 -10.08 -33.45
CA SER A 7 -33.38 -10.79 -33.63
C SER A 7 -32.20 -9.85 -33.93
N LEU A 8 -32.44 -8.76 -34.68
CA LEU A 8 -31.40 -7.77 -34.96
C LEU A 8 -30.97 -6.99 -33.68
N LEU A 9 -31.97 -6.60 -32.87
CA LEU A 9 -31.71 -5.90 -31.59
C LEU A 9 -30.95 -6.80 -30.60
N THR A 10 -31.33 -8.08 -30.53
CA THR A 10 -30.64 -9.08 -29.68
C THR A 10 -29.22 -9.29 -30.11
N LEU A 11 -28.93 -9.35 -31.43
CA LEU A 11 -27.60 -9.49 -31.97
C LEU A 11 -26.73 -8.26 -31.68
N ILE A 12 -27.29 -7.05 -31.79
CA ILE A 12 -26.61 -5.78 -31.46
C ILE A 12 -26.25 -5.74 -29.97
N ILE A 13 -27.18 -6.14 -29.09
CA ILE A 13 -26.94 -6.20 -27.65
C ILE A 13 -25.81 -7.21 -27.31
N LEU A 14 -25.80 -8.38 -27.96
CA LEU A 14 -24.75 -9.37 -27.78
C LEU A 14 -23.39 -8.86 -28.30
N ILE A 15 -23.35 -8.16 -29.41
CA ILE A 15 -22.11 -7.57 -29.95
C ILE A 15 -21.62 -6.43 -29.05
N ILE A 16 -22.50 -5.56 -28.60
CA ILE A 16 -22.14 -4.51 -27.65
C ILE A 16 -21.70 -5.12 -26.30
N GLY A 17 -22.38 -6.15 -25.82
CA GLY A 17 -22.01 -6.88 -24.61
C GLY A 17 -20.65 -7.57 -24.74
N SER A 18 -20.33 -8.14 -25.90
CA SER A 18 -19.01 -8.73 -26.15
C SER A 18 -17.90 -7.68 -26.31
N LEU A 19 -18.19 -6.53 -26.94
CA LEU A 19 -17.27 -5.40 -27.05
C LEU A 19 -17.04 -4.73 -25.70
N ILE A 20 -18.06 -4.58 -24.86
CA ILE A 20 -17.93 -4.10 -23.48
C ILE A 20 -17.13 -5.12 -22.65
N SER A 21 -17.37 -6.41 -22.83
CA SER A 21 -16.61 -7.48 -22.16
C SER A 21 -15.12 -7.49 -22.60
N VAL A 22 -14.82 -7.23 -23.85
CA VAL A 22 -13.46 -7.08 -24.36
C VAL A 22 -12.83 -5.76 -23.86
N TYR A 23 -13.62 -4.70 -23.74
CA TYR A 23 -13.16 -3.41 -23.19
C TYR A 23 -12.97 -3.46 -21.66
N VAL A 24 -13.81 -4.19 -20.95
CA VAL A 24 -13.67 -4.42 -19.49
C VAL A 24 -12.54 -5.40 -19.20
N ASN A 25 -12.25 -6.35 -20.08
CA ASN A 25 -11.07 -7.21 -19.99
C ASN A 25 -9.77 -6.58 -20.53
N ALA A 26 -9.83 -5.36 -21.09
CA ALA A 26 -8.68 -4.49 -21.12
C ALA A 26 -8.46 -3.90 -19.71
N GLN A 27 -8.38 -4.78 -18.69
CA GLN A 27 -7.92 -4.41 -17.35
C GLN A 27 -6.61 -3.68 -17.54
N GLN A 28 -6.53 -2.50 -16.92
CA GLN A 28 -5.34 -1.68 -16.96
C GLN A 28 -4.14 -2.57 -16.65
N LYS A 29 -3.24 -2.68 -17.63
CA LYS A 29 -2.03 -3.49 -17.46
C LYS A 29 -1.31 -2.98 -16.23
N PRO A 30 -0.75 -3.86 -15.40
CA PRO A 30 0.05 -3.41 -14.28
C PRO A 30 1.25 -2.63 -14.80
N GLU A 31 1.70 -1.67 -14.02
CA GLU A 31 3.00 -1.07 -14.19
C GLU A 31 4.01 -1.85 -13.36
N THR A 32 5.14 -2.21 -13.95
CA THR A 32 6.20 -2.93 -13.22
C THR A 32 7.21 -1.93 -12.67
N TYR A 33 7.43 -1.98 -11.38
CA TYR A 33 8.45 -1.19 -10.69
C TYR A 33 9.55 -2.10 -10.19
N VAL A 34 10.79 -1.63 -10.30
CA VAL A 34 11.95 -2.31 -9.73
C VAL A 34 12.35 -1.56 -8.46
N LEU A 35 12.16 -2.21 -7.32
CA LEU A 35 12.66 -1.75 -6.02
C LEU A 35 14.02 -2.43 -5.76
N LYS A 36 15.06 -1.61 -5.59
CA LYS A 36 16.38 -2.06 -5.14
C LYS A 36 16.59 -1.59 -3.70
N TYR A 37 17.00 -2.49 -2.85
CA TYR A 37 17.38 -2.24 -1.46
C TYR A 37 18.77 -2.81 -1.21
N ARG A 38 19.64 -2.01 -0.65
CA ARG A 38 20.98 -2.41 -0.24
C ARG A 38 21.21 -2.01 1.21
N VAL A 39 21.68 -2.95 2.00
CA VAL A 39 22.18 -2.69 3.35
C VAL A 39 23.63 -3.12 3.45
N LYS A 40 24.47 -2.23 3.98
CA LYS A 40 25.87 -2.53 4.30
C LYS A 40 26.10 -2.27 5.77
N ILE A 41 26.58 -3.29 6.46
CA ILE A 41 26.91 -3.27 7.88
C ILE A 41 28.42 -3.40 8.01
N ILE A 42 29.06 -2.48 8.71
CA ILE A 42 30.50 -2.50 8.98
C ILE A 42 30.70 -2.58 10.49
N ASN A 43 31.29 -3.64 10.96
CA ASN A 43 31.67 -3.80 12.37
C ASN A 43 33.05 -3.20 12.62
N ASN A 44 33.09 -1.97 13.12
CA ASN A 44 34.33 -1.28 13.49
C ASN A 44 34.76 -1.56 14.95
N GLY A 45 33.94 -2.32 15.68
CA GLY A 45 34.20 -2.69 17.07
C GLY A 45 35.17 -3.82 17.24
N ASP A 46 35.23 -4.36 18.46
CA ASP A 46 36.11 -5.45 18.87
C ASP A 46 35.33 -6.70 19.32
N LEU A 47 33.98 -6.66 19.22
CA LEU A 47 33.07 -7.74 19.55
C LEU A 47 32.35 -8.26 18.29
N ASP A 48 32.00 -9.54 18.27
CA ASP A 48 31.14 -10.14 17.25
C ASP A 48 29.72 -9.56 17.32
N TYR A 49 29.17 -9.09 16.19
CA TYR A 49 27.80 -8.66 16.11
C TYR A 49 26.89 -9.79 15.59
N SER A 50 25.74 -10.04 16.23
CA SER A 50 24.81 -11.09 15.82
C SER A 50 24.05 -10.70 14.56
N LEU A 51 24.02 -11.59 13.56
CA LEU A 51 23.28 -11.44 12.31
C LEU A 51 22.01 -12.32 12.25
N ALA A 52 21.62 -12.93 13.37
CA ALA A 52 20.49 -13.88 13.39
C ALA A 52 19.17 -13.30 12.89
N SER A 53 18.95 -11.99 13.04
CA SER A 53 17.75 -11.30 12.54
C SER A 53 17.65 -11.27 11.01
N PHE A 54 18.77 -11.39 10.30
CA PHE A 54 18.79 -11.38 8.83
C PHE A 54 18.38 -12.70 8.18
N ASN A 55 18.30 -13.77 8.95
CA ASN A 55 17.86 -15.06 8.42
C ASN A 55 16.38 -15.06 7.99
N ASN A 56 15.57 -14.18 8.55
CA ASN A 56 14.18 -14.01 8.16
C ASN A 56 13.91 -12.53 7.85
N MET A 57 13.59 -12.24 6.61
CA MET A 57 13.30 -10.88 6.16
C MET A 57 11.86 -10.77 5.64
N THR A 58 11.11 -9.80 6.10
CA THR A 58 9.88 -9.37 5.45
C THR A 58 10.25 -8.53 4.24
N LEU A 59 9.70 -8.84 3.07
CA LEU A 59 10.01 -8.13 1.82
C LEU A 59 8.91 -7.18 1.41
N ILE A 60 7.76 -7.75 1.10
CA ILE A 60 6.57 -7.03 0.61
C ILE A 60 5.30 -7.76 1.05
N VAL A 61 4.19 -7.06 0.96
CA VAL A 61 2.86 -7.65 1.10
C VAL A 61 2.42 -8.27 -0.23
N SER A 62 1.77 -9.44 -0.18
CA SER A 62 1.10 -10.04 -1.33
C SER A 62 -0.39 -9.75 -1.27
N ASP A 63 -0.93 -9.06 -2.27
CA ASP A 63 -2.35 -8.79 -2.44
C ASP A 63 -2.77 -8.81 -3.93
N ASP A 64 -4.05 -8.55 -4.21
CA ASP A 64 -4.57 -8.56 -5.59
C ASP A 64 -4.04 -7.41 -6.45
N TYR A 65 -3.49 -6.37 -5.85
CA TYR A 65 -3.04 -5.15 -6.52
C TYR A 65 -1.51 -5.02 -6.58
N GLN A 66 -0.79 -5.90 -5.88
CA GLN A 66 0.67 -5.88 -5.82
C GLN A 66 1.20 -7.31 -5.88
N LYS A 67 2.00 -7.63 -6.90
CA LYS A 67 2.54 -8.98 -7.09
C LYS A 67 4.04 -8.94 -7.31
N LEU A 68 4.74 -9.74 -6.52
CA LEU A 68 6.16 -10.00 -6.76
C LEU A 68 6.33 -10.80 -8.05
N ARG A 69 7.02 -10.21 -9.03
CA ARG A 69 7.28 -10.81 -10.34
C ARG A 69 8.64 -11.51 -10.38
N ASP A 70 9.65 -10.86 -9.84
CA ASP A 70 11.01 -11.37 -9.80
C ASP A 70 11.73 -10.90 -8.53
N LEU A 71 12.70 -11.70 -8.09
CA LEU A 71 13.48 -11.44 -6.88
C LEU A 71 14.91 -11.93 -7.05
N ILE A 72 15.86 -11.03 -6.87
CA ILE A 72 17.29 -11.34 -6.84
C ILE A 72 17.83 -10.86 -5.51
N ILE A 73 18.60 -11.71 -4.84
CA ILE A 73 19.29 -11.37 -3.59
C ILE A 73 20.76 -11.71 -3.73
N MET A 74 21.60 -10.74 -3.37
CA MET A 74 23.06 -10.91 -3.33
C MET A 74 23.54 -10.70 -1.90
N VAL A 75 24.49 -11.50 -1.47
CA VAL A 75 25.18 -11.37 -0.18
C VAL A 75 26.67 -11.28 -0.47
N ASN A 76 27.31 -10.18 -0.11
CA ASN A 76 28.71 -9.87 -0.42
C ASN A 76 29.08 -10.07 -1.91
N GLY A 77 28.14 -9.70 -2.82
CA GLY A 77 28.34 -9.82 -4.27
C GLY A 77 28.06 -11.22 -4.86
N GLU A 78 27.73 -12.20 -4.05
CA GLU A 78 27.36 -13.56 -4.50
C GLU A 78 25.85 -13.76 -4.42
N LYS A 79 25.30 -14.51 -5.40
CA LYS A 79 23.86 -14.80 -5.42
C LYS A 79 23.46 -15.67 -4.24
N ALA A 80 22.59 -15.14 -3.40
CA ALA A 80 22.12 -15.86 -2.22
C ALA A 80 21.13 -16.97 -2.56
N ILE A 81 21.16 -18.04 -1.78
CA ILE A 81 20.13 -19.07 -1.78
C ILE A 81 19.06 -18.64 -0.77
N PHE A 82 17.83 -18.57 -1.21
CA PHE A 82 16.69 -18.23 -0.36
C PHE A 82 15.50 -19.14 -0.64
N SER A 83 14.57 -19.18 0.29
CA SER A 83 13.24 -19.74 0.10
C SER A 83 12.21 -18.75 0.65
N ILE A 84 11.04 -18.69 0.00
CA ILE A 84 9.89 -18.06 0.62
C ILE A 84 9.48 -18.96 1.77
N ALA A 85 9.74 -18.49 3.01
CA ALA A 85 9.46 -19.29 4.20
C ALA A 85 7.96 -19.46 4.40
N LYS A 86 7.23 -18.36 4.22
CA LYS A 86 5.75 -18.32 4.31
C LYS A 86 5.21 -16.97 3.81
N ILE A 87 3.92 -16.96 3.51
CA ILE A 87 3.10 -15.76 3.60
C ILE A 87 2.47 -15.83 4.99
N ASP A 88 2.71 -14.84 5.83
CA ASP A 88 2.17 -14.84 7.18
C ASP A 88 0.65 -14.60 7.20
N ASP A 89 0.03 -14.68 8.39
CA ASP A 89 -1.41 -14.47 8.56
C ASP A 89 -1.89 -13.06 8.21
N TYR A 90 -0.97 -12.15 7.91
CA TYR A 90 -1.22 -10.75 7.56
C TYR A 90 -0.90 -10.43 6.11
N GLY A 91 -0.46 -11.42 5.32
CA GLY A 91 -0.14 -11.28 3.90
C GLY A 91 1.31 -10.84 3.64
N ASN A 92 2.16 -10.77 4.66
CA ASN A 92 3.58 -10.44 4.48
C ASN A 92 4.34 -11.62 3.89
N ILE A 93 5.12 -11.38 2.84
CA ILE A 93 6.05 -12.38 2.30
C ILE A 93 7.30 -12.37 3.16
N VAL A 94 7.54 -13.47 3.85
CA VAL A 94 8.73 -13.67 4.70
C VAL A 94 9.69 -14.61 4.00
N LEU A 95 10.92 -14.15 3.81
CA LEU A 95 12.02 -14.96 3.27
C LEU A 95 12.84 -15.60 4.39
N ASN A 96 13.36 -16.78 4.07
CA ASN A 96 14.46 -17.37 4.80
C ASN A 96 15.71 -17.33 3.91
N LEU A 97 16.73 -16.59 4.34
CA LEU A 97 18.01 -16.48 3.66
C LEU A 97 18.98 -17.53 4.19
N LYS A 98 19.68 -18.19 3.27
CA LYS A 98 20.74 -19.14 3.58
C LYS A 98 22.09 -18.54 3.23
N GLY A 99 23.12 -18.83 4.03
CA GLY A 99 24.48 -18.37 3.76
C GLY A 99 24.84 -17.03 4.39
N ILE A 100 23.92 -16.41 5.15
CA ILE A 100 24.30 -15.32 6.06
C ILE A 100 25.01 -15.94 7.26
N PRO A 101 26.21 -15.47 7.63
CA PRO A 101 26.88 -15.96 8.83
C PRO A 101 26.09 -15.57 10.09
N ASP A 102 26.17 -16.38 11.14
CA ASP A 102 25.46 -16.08 12.40
C ASP A 102 25.97 -14.79 13.07
N LYS A 103 27.20 -14.41 12.77
CA LYS A 103 27.88 -13.27 13.38
C LYS A 103 28.72 -12.52 12.35
N LEU A 104 28.83 -11.21 12.54
CA LEU A 104 29.76 -10.34 11.84
C LEU A 104 30.96 -10.08 12.75
N PRO A 105 32.15 -10.67 12.46
CA PRO A 105 33.36 -10.48 13.27
C PRO A 105 33.82 -9.02 13.30
N PRO A 106 34.69 -8.66 14.28
CA PRO A 106 35.38 -7.39 14.30
C PRO A 106 36.10 -7.06 13.00
N LYS A 107 36.04 -5.79 12.59
CA LYS A 107 36.71 -5.23 11.38
C LYS A 107 36.25 -5.86 10.06
N ASN A 108 35.10 -6.54 10.06
CA ASN A 108 34.47 -7.11 8.87
C ASN A 108 33.21 -6.33 8.45
N SER A 109 32.73 -6.62 7.25
CA SER A 109 31.48 -6.05 6.73
C SER A 109 30.61 -7.13 6.10
N LEU A 110 29.30 -6.86 6.12
CA LEU A 110 28.28 -7.62 5.40
C LEU A 110 27.55 -6.66 4.48
N GLU A 111 27.33 -7.08 3.23
CA GLU A 111 26.49 -6.35 2.28
C GLU A 111 25.38 -7.28 1.76
N ILE A 112 24.15 -6.83 1.84
CA ILE A 112 22.97 -7.53 1.31
C ILE A 112 22.30 -6.60 0.31
N GLU A 113 22.09 -7.08 -0.91
CA GLU A 113 21.35 -6.39 -1.95
C GLU A 113 20.12 -7.21 -2.33
N VAL A 114 18.97 -6.54 -2.42
CA VAL A 114 17.71 -7.12 -2.82
C VAL A 114 17.17 -6.31 -4.00
N GLU A 115 16.89 -6.98 -5.10
CA GLU A 115 16.22 -6.40 -6.26
C GLU A 115 14.90 -7.13 -6.49
N MET A 116 13.81 -6.39 -6.49
CA MET A 116 12.45 -6.91 -6.70
C MET A 116 11.79 -6.23 -7.89
N ALA A 117 11.30 -7.00 -8.85
CA ALA A 117 10.37 -6.52 -9.84
C ALA A 117 8.93 -6.75 -9.34
N ILE A 118 8.14 -5.69 -9.26
CA ILE A 118 6.83 -5.69 -8.63
C ILE A 118 5.80 -5.13 -9.62
N ASP A 119 4.79 -5.90 -9.93
CA ASP A 119 3.65 -5.48 -10.73
C ASP A 119 2.63 -4.77 -9.84
N LEU A 120 2.36 -3.49 -10.12
CA LEU A 120 1.36 -2.68 -9.43
C LEU A 120 0.12 -2.50 -10.31
N TYR A 121 -1.01 -2.96 -9.82
CA TYR A 121 -2.32 -2.77 -10.43
C TYR A 121 -2.99 -1.51 -9.88
N PRO A 122 -3.79 -0.80 -10.69
CA PRO A 122 -4.53 0.36 -10.22
C PRO A 122 -5.47 0.02 -9.07
N ARG A 123 -5.51 0.91 -8.08
CA ARG A 123 -6.43 0.82 -6.93
C ARG A 123 -7.40 1.97 -7.00
N SER A 124 -8.64 1.73 -6.66
CA SER A 124 -9.67 2.77 -6.54
C SER A 124 -10.08 2.94 -5.08
N PRO A 125 -10.27 4.17 -4.62
CA PRO A 125 -10.77 4.41 -3.28
C PRO A 125 -12.22 3.88 -3.15
N PRO A 126 -12.64 3.50 -1.93
CA PRO A 126 -14.02 3.10 -1.68
C PRO A 126 -14.95 4.30 -1.85
N LYS A 127 -16.17 4.04 -2.35
CA LYS A 127 -17.25 5.03 -2.33
C LYS A 127 -17.91 4.97 -0.96
N LEU A 128 -17.61 5.94 -0.12
CA LEU A 128 -18.11 6.01 1.25
C LEU A 128 -19.32 6.93 1.34
N ASN A 129 -20.35 6.46 2.03
CA ASN A 129 -21.47 7.27 2.49
C ASN A 129 -21.73 6.94 3.96
N VAL A 130 -21.78 7.93 4.82
CA VAL A 130 -21.96 7.73 6.27
C VAL A 130 -23.27 6.97 6.56
N GLU A 131 -24.32 7.23 5.80
CA GLU A 131 -25.62 6.59 5.97
C GLU A 131 -25.60 5.06 5.68
N ASP A 132 -24.61 4.60 4.90
CA ASP A 132 -24.46 3.19 4.51
C ASP A 132 -23.53 2.42 5.47
N SER A 133 -22.95 3.10 6.47
CA SER A 133 -22.01 2.49 7.40
C SER A 133 -22.70 1.52 8.35
N GLY A 134 -22.06 0.37 8.55
CA GLY A 134 -22.43 -0.55 9.61
C GLY A 134 -21.94 -0.08 10.98
N SER A 135 -22.46 -0.75 12.00
CA SER A 135 -22.10 -0.52 13.40
C SER A 135 -20.84 -1.28 13.80
N ILE A 136 -20.26 -0.93 14.94
CA ILE A 136 -19.20 -1.77 15.59
C ILE A 136 -19.71 -3.21 15.83
N GLY A 137 -21.02 -3.39 16.08
CA GLY A 137 -21.63 -4.71 16.27
C GLY A 137 -21.54 -5.60 15.03
N ASP A 138 -21.53 -5.04 13.83
CA ASP A 138 -21.46 -5.76 12.55
C ASP A 138 -20.05 -6.23 12.19
N ILE A 139 -19.03 -5.85 12.96
CA ILE A 139 -17.65 -6.28 12.75
C ILE A 139 -17.47 -7.71 13.21
N PRO A 140 -16.98 -8.63 12.36
CA PRO A 140 -16.74 -10.03 12.72
C PRO A 140 -15.85 -10.17 13.96
N ILE A 141 -16.23 -11.08 14.87
CA ILE A 141 -15.52 -11.26 16.13
C ILE A 141 -14.07 -11.71 15.93
N GLU A 142 -13.82 -12.51 14.90
CA GLU A 142 -12.48 -13.01 14.56
C GLU A 142 -11.53 -11.86 14.17
N LEU A 143 -12.07 -10.81 13.52
CA LEU A 143 -11.28 -9.62 13.21
C LEU A 143 -11.00 -8.80 14.46
N LYS A 144 -11.95 -8.68 15.38
CA LYS A 144 -11.73 -8.00 16.67
C LYS A 144 -10.67 -8.72 17.50
N GLU A 145 -10.77 -10.04 17.63
CA GLU A 145 -9.78 -10.84 18.35
C GLU A 145 -8.38 -10.74 17.75
N LYS A 146 -8.27 -10.68 16.41
CA LYS A 146 -7.01 -10.63 15.72
C LYS A 146 -6.38 -9.23 15.70
N TYR A 147 -7.18 -8.17 15.55
CA TYR A 147 -6.69 -6.82 15.21
C TYR A 147 -7.04 -5.72 16.23
N CYS A 148 -7.80 -6.02 17.29
CA CYS A 148 -8.11 -5.03 18.35
C CYS A 148 -7.25 -5.20 19.60
N GLN A 149 -6.21 -6.04 19.57
CA GLN A 149 -5.35 -6.25 20.74
C GLN A 149 -4.53 -5.01 21.05
N ILE A 150 -4.62 -4.51 22.28
CA ILE A 150 -3.78 -3.44 22.83
C ILE A 150 -2.53 -4.08 23.42
N ALA A 151 -1.55 -4.38 22.57
CA ALA A 151 -0.30 -5.05 22.94
C ALA A 151 0.87 -4.46 22.14
N GLY A 152 2.11 -4.72 22.58
CA GLY A 152 3.30 -4.17 21.95
C GLY A 152 3.35 -2.64 22.05
N LEU A 153 3.59 -1.97 20.91
CA LEU A 153 3.68 -0.51 20.88
C LEU A 153 2.37 0.17 21.33
N TRP A 154 1.20 -0.46 21.05
CA TRP A 154 -0.12 0.10 21.42
C TRP A 154 -0.45 -0.05 22.91
N ASN A 155 0.38 -0.72 23.70
CA ASN A 155 0.25 -0.75 25.16
C ASN A 155 0.56 0.60 25.82
N LYS A 156 1.25 1.49 25.12
CA LYS A 156 1.57 2.86 25.56
C LYS A 156 0.61 3.88 24.93
N SER A 157 -0.68 3.72 25.23
CA SER A 157 -1.78 4.45 24.61
C SER A 157 -2.96 4.71 25.54
N LEU A 158 -2.73 4.88 26.85
CA LEU A 158 -3.81 5.07 27.81
C LEU A 158 -4.63 6.33 27.56
N GLU A 159 -3.97 7.44 27.21
CA GLU A 159 -4.65 8.69 26.89
C GLU A 159 -5.38 8.58 25.53
N ALA A 160 -4.76 7.95 24.54
CA ALA A 160 -5.40 7.67 23.25
C ALA A 160 -6.68 6.83 23.41
N GLN A 161 -6.65 5.79 24.25
CA GLN A 161 -7.81 4.96 24.55
C GLN A 161 -8.95 5.76 25.20
N LYS A 162 -8.63 6.61 26.19
CA LYS A 162 -9.60 7.46 26.87
C LYS A 162 -10.29 8.41 25.88
N ILE A 163 -9.50 9.12 25.07
CA ILE A 163 -10.01 10.03 24.04
C ILE A 163 -10.91 9.27 23.07
N ALA A 164 -10.49 8.09 22.59
CA ALA A 164 -11.27 7.29 21.66
C ALA A 164 -12.63 6.85 22.26
N MET A 165 -12.67 6.45 23.53
CA MET A 165 -13.91 6.09 24.22
C MET A 165 -14.85 7.30 24.34
N GLU A 166 -14.32 8.49 24.62
CA GLU A 166 -15.09 9.74 24.67
C GLU A 166 -15.67 10.10 23.30
N LEU A 167 -14.88 9.97 22.22
CA LEU A 167 -15.31 10.22 20.84
C LEU A 167 -16.35 9.22 20.34
N ALA A 168 -16.28 7.97 20.79
CA ALA A 168 -17.23 6.91 20.47
C ALA A 168 -18.50 6.95 21.32
N ALA A 169 -18.53 7.70 22.42
CA ALA A 169 -19.68 7.76 23.31
C ALA A 169 -20.96 8.15 22.55
N ASN A 170 -22.03 7.37 22.77
CA ASN A 170 -23.35 7.54 22.13
C ASN A 170 -23.33 7.37 20.58
N LYS A 171 -22.28 6.76 20.01
CA LYS A 171 -22.20 6.40 18.60
C LYS A 171 -22.10 4.89 18.44
N THR A 172 -22.78 4.36 17.46
CA THR A 172 -22.70 2.92 17.10
C THR A 172 -22.11 2.73 15.70
N ASP A 173 -22.23 3.74 14.84
CA ASP A 173 -21.77 3.74 13.48
C ASP A 173 -20.24 3.81 13.41
N ALA A 174 -19.64 2.80 12.78
CA ALA A 174 -18.19 2.65 12.76
C ALA A 174 -17.48 3.77 11.97
N LEU A 175 -18.07 4.24 10.87
CA LEU A 175 -17.49 5.32 10.06
C LEU A 175 -17.60 6.68 10.78
N GLN A 176 -18.72 6.96 11.45
CA GLN A 176 -18.87 8.20 12.23
C GLN A 176 -17.86 8.27 13.38
N ILE A 177 -17.60 7.14 14.05
CA ILE A 177 -16.59 7.06 15.09
C ILE A 177 -15.21 7.33 14.51
N LEU A 178 -14.87 6.69 13.39
CA LEU A 178 -13.59 6.92 12.68
C LEU A 178 -13.43 8.38 12.26
N ILE A 179 -14.45 9.01 11.67
CA ILE A 179 -14.44 10.43 11.30
C ILE A 179 -14.17 11.31 12.52
N SER A 180 -14.75 11.00 13.66
CA SER A 180 -14.51 11.76 14.90
C SER A 180 -13.06 11.65 15.37
N MET A 181 -12.43 10.50 15.20
CA MET A 181 -11.01 10.29 15.53
C MET A 181 -10.09 11.05 14.55
N ILE A 182 -10.37 10.98 13.25
CA ILE A 182 -9.66 11.73 12.21
C ILE A 182 -9.69 13.23 12.53
N GLN A 183 -10.87 13.79 12.78
CA GLN A 183 -11.06 15.19 13.12
C GLN A 183 -10.35 15.57 14.43
N TRP A 184 -10.34 14.68 15.41
CA TRP A 184 -9.61 14.92 16.65
C TRP A 184 -8.11 15.01 16.40
N ILE A 185 -7.54 14.08 15.61
CA ILE A 185 -6.11 14.09 15.25
C ILE A 185 -5.77 15.35 14.46
N GLU A 186 -6.53 15.75 13.44
CA GLU A 186 -6.32 16.99 12.69
C GLU A 186 -6.29 18.23 13.59
N ASN A 187 -7.17 18.26 14.60
CA ASN A 187 -7.26 19.40 15.51
C ASN A 187 -6.13 19.46 16.55
N ASN A 188 -5.53 18.33 16.89
CA ASN A 188 -4.61 18.25 18.03
C ASN A 188 -3.17 17.89 17.66
N ILE A 189 -2.95 17.25 16.50
CA ILE A 189 -1.62 16.79 16.08
C ILE A 189 -1.21 17.52 14.79
N GLN A 190 -0.10 18.21 14.84
CA GLN A 190 0.45 18.91 13.69
C GLN A 190 1.41 17.98 12.91
N ILE A 191 1.42 18.11 11.58
CA ILE A 191 2.46 17.50 10.76
C ILE A 191 3.74 18.32 10.91
N PRO A 192 4.91 17.70 11.18
CA PRO A 192 6.17 18.46 11.29
C PRO A 192 6.55 19.10 9.96
N PHE A 193 6.91 20.36 9.96
CA PHE A 193 7.33 21.09 8.76
C PHE A 193 8.79 20.81 8.34
N THR A 194 9.54 20.05 9.12
CA THR A 194 10.93 19.70 8.82
C THR A 194 10.98 18.41 8.02
N SER A 195 11.63 18.46 6.87
CA SER A 195 12.03 17.26 6.13
C SER A 195 13.13 16.52 6.90
N GLY A 196 13.05 15.21 6.99
CA GLY A 196 14.08 14.36 7.60
C GLY A 196 13.44 13.20 8.36
N ALA A 197 14.19 12.11 8.49
CA ALA A 197 13.77 10.97 9.29
C ALA A 197 13.71 11.39 10.78
N ARG A 198 12.62 11.03 11.43
CA ARG A 198 12.39 11.26 12.85
C ARG A 198 12.30 9.93 13.58
N MET A 199 12.52 9.97 14.89
CA MET A 199 12.25 8.83 15.73
C MET A 199 10.75 8.65 15.89
N PRO A 200 10.22 7.46 15.65
CA PRO A 200 8.80 7.18 15.83
C PRO A 200 8.38 7.32 17.30
N GLN A 201 7.14 7.74 17.49
CA GLN A 201 6.57 8.02 18.80
C GLN A 201 5.49 6.99 19.16
N TYR A 202 5.40 6.67 20.46
CA TYR A 202 4.23 5.96 20.97
C TYR A 202 2.96 6.83 20.93
N PRO A 203 1.76 6.26 20.87
CA PRO A 203 0.52 7.05 20.74
C PRO A 203 0.37 8.18 21.78
N ASP A 204 0.65 7.91 23.04
CA ASP A 204 0.55 8.91 24.09
C ASP A 204 1.67 9.97 24.03
N GLU A 205 2.83 9.62 23.46
CA GLU A 205 3.90 10.59 23.19
C GLU A 205 3.48 11.54 22.08
N THR A 206 2.86 11.05 21.02
CA THR A 206 2.32 11.87 19.91
C THR A 206 1.27 12.85 20.44
N ILE A 207 0.36 12.42 21.31
CA ILE A 207 -0.61 13.29 21.96
C ILE A 207 0.11 14.39 22.78
N LYS A 208 1.04 13.97 23.62
CA LYS A 208 1.79 14.89 24.50
C LYS A 208 2.60 15.92 23.72
N MET A 209 3.22 15.50 22.62
CA MET A 209 4.02 16.39 21.77
C MET A 209 3.16 17.32 20.89
N GLY A 210 1.93 16.90 20.56
CA GLY A 210 1.05 17.61 19.63
C GLY A 210 1.60 17.68 18.19
N VAL A 211 2.62 16.87 17.87
CA VAL A 211 3.28 16.82 16.56
C VAL A 211 3.62 15.37 16.25
N GLY A 212 3.30 14.90 15.05
CA GLY A 212 3.62 13.55 14.60
C GLY A 212 3.62 13.46 13.08
N ASP A 213 4.48 12.63 12.53
CA ASP A 213 4.51 12.35 11.09
C ASP A 213 3.66 11.12 10.72
N CYS A 214 3.94 10.47 9.60
CA CYS A 214 3.02 9.48 9.03
C CYS A 214 2.81 8.25 9.91
N ASP A 215 3.85 7.70 10.50
CA ASP A 215 3.74 6.53 11.37
C ASP A 215 3.25 6.90 12.78
N ASP A 216 3.61 8.07 13.31
CA ASP A 216 3.13 8.58 14.59
C ASP A 216 1.61 8.74 14.62
N GLN A 217 1.06 9.45 13.62
CA GLN A 217 -0.38 9.66 13.51
C GLN A 217 -1.14 8.36 13.20
N SER A 218 -0.51 7.47 12.41
CA SER A 218 -1.06 6.14 12.14
C SER A 218 -1.08 5.26 13.40
N ASN A 219 -0.01 5.28 14.20
CA ASN A 219 0.05 4.59 15.50
C ASN A 219 -1.06 5.07 16.44
N LEU A 220 -1.24 6.38 16.52
CA LEU A 220 -2.29 6.98 17.35
C LEU A 220 -3.67 6.55 16.88
N LEU A 221 -3.98 6.65 15.59
CA LEU A 221 -5.27 6.26 15.03
C LEU A 221 -5.56 4.77 15.24
N VAL A 222 -4.55 3.90 15.02
CA VAL A 222 -4.68 2.45 15.27
C VAL A 222 -4.98 2.17 16.75
N ALA A 223 -4.30 2.84 17.68
CA ALA A 223 -4.58 2.69 19.11
C ALA A 223 -6.01 3.10 19.46
N MET A 224 -6.47 4.25 18.92
CA MET A 224 -7.83 4.74 19.11
C MET A 224 -8.88 3.76 18.56
N CYS A 225 -8.71 3.30 17.33
CA CYS A 225 -9.63 2.33 16.70
C CYS A 225 -9.74 1.03 17.50
N ARG A 226 -8.59 0.44 17.87
CA ARG A 226 -8.54 -0.81 18.62
C ARG A 226 -9.23 -0.73 19.97
N SER A 227 -9.09 0.39 20.67
CA SER A 227 -9.67 0.57 22.02
C SER A 227 -11.20 0.60 22.05
N VAL A 228 -11.84 0.89 20.92
CA VAL A 228 -13.30 0.88 20.77
C VAL A 228 -13.82 -0.32 19.97
N GLY A 229 -12.94 -1.30 19.68
CA GLY A 229 -13.32 -2.53 18.99
C GLY A 229 -13.40 -2.39 17.47
N ILE A 230 -12.77 -1.40 16.88
CA ILE A 230 -12.59 -1.26 15.42
C ILE A 230 -11.22 -1.86 15.05
N PRO A 231 -11.18 -2.97 14.25
CA PRO A 231 -9.94 -3.61 13.84
C PRO A 231 -9.07 -2.65 13.03
N ALA A 232 -7.80 -2.53 13.42
CA ALA A 232 -6.86 -1.64 12.74
C ALA A 232 -5.40 -2.12 12.87
N TYR A 233 -4.56 -1.75 11.90
CA TYR A 233 -3.13 -1.97 11.90
C TYR A 233 -2.41 -0.93 11.05
N ILE A 234 -1.07 -0.84 11.15
CA ILE A 234 -0.27 0.02 10.29
C ILE A 234 0.16 -0.72 9.05
N GLN A 235 0.17 -0.03 7.92
CA GLN A 235 0.74 -0.47 6.68
C GLN A 235 1.93 0.42 6.34
N PHE A 236 3.12 -0.18 6.16
CA PHE A 236 4.33 0.49 5.70
C PHE A 236 4.49 0.32 4.19
N ALA A 237 5.00 1.34 3.53
CA ALA A 237 5.21 1.34 2.09
C ALA A 237 6.37 2.23 1.67
N PHE A 238 6.85 2.00 0.44
CA PHE A 238 7.61 2.98 -0.32
C PHE A 238 6.72 3.64 -1.37
N ILE A 239 6.80 4.96 -1.49
CA ILE A 239 6.16 5.73 -2.55
C ILE A 239 7.18 6.01 -3.64
N TYR A 240 6.82 5.79 -4.92
CA TYR A 240 7.61 6.23 -6.06
C TYR A 240 7.52 7.75 -6.20
N LEU A 241 8.66 8.42 -6.12
CA LEU A 241 8.81 9.88 -6.18
C LEU A 241 9.86 10.24 -7.24
N GLU A 242 9.44 10.28 -8.49
CA GLU A 242 10.34 10.50 -9.63
C GLU A 242 11.21 11.77 -9.46
N GLY A 243 12.52 11.62 -9.69
CA GLY A 243 13.50 12.69 -9.58
C GLY A 243 13.83 13.14 -8.16
N ARG A 244 13.18 12.57 -7.13
CA ARG A 244 13.51 12.87 -5.72
C ARG A 244 14.67 12.02 -5.26
N SER A 245 15.60 12.64 -4.55
CA SER A 245 16.68 11.93 -3.86
C SER A 245 16.82 12.48 -2.45
N TYR A 246 17.22 11.60 -1.55
CA TYR A 246 17.38 11.87 -0.15
C TYR A 246 18.67 11.20 0.33
N ASN A 247 19.47 11.89 1.15
CA ASN A 247 20.70 11.37 1.70
C ASN A 247 20.90 11.98 3.08
N GLU A 248 20.76 11.18 4.09
CA GLU A 248 20.82 11.61 5.48
C GLU A 248 21.76 10.74 6.29
N THR A 249 22.39 11.37 7.27
CA THR A 249 23.28 10.70 8.21
C THR A 249 22.81 11.00 9.63
N MET A 250 22.58 9.94 10.40
CA MET A 250 22.03 9.98 11.75
C MET A 250 22.90 9.25 12.75
N PHE A 251 22.54 9.35 14.02
CA PHE A 251 23.17 8.63 15.15
C PHE A 251 24.70 8.81 15.17
N ASN A 252 25.14 10.06 15.18
CA ASN A 252 26.56 10.43 15.20
C ASN A 252 27.38 9.84 14.05
N GLY A 253 26.78 9.75 12.84
CA GLY A 253 27.43 9.22 11.64
C GLY A 253 27.41 7.70 11.52
N ARG A 254 26.74 7.00 12.43
CA ARG A 254 26.69 5.53 12.44
C ARG A 254 25.65 4.95 11.48
N TYR A 255 24.62 5.73 11.14
CA TYR A 255 23.60 5.32 10.18
C TYR A 255 23.51 6.32 9.02
N ARG A 256 23.54 5.82 7.82
CA ARG A 256 23.35 6.60 6.60
C ARG A 256 22.23 6.01 5.77
N LEU A 257 21.28 6.85 5.39
CA LEU A 257 20.13 6.50 4.55
C LEU A 257 20.21 7.25 3.23
N ILE A 258 20.13 6.51 2.13
CA ILE A 258 20.06 7.05 0.77
C ILE A 258 18.78 6.53 0.11
N ALA A 259 17.95 7.44 -0.38
CA ALA A 259 16.76 7.10 -1.17
C ALA A 259 16.82 7.79 -2.53
N LYS A 260 16.46 7.07 -3.61
CA LYS A 260 16.39 7.59 -4.96
C LYS A 260 15.04 7.23 -5.58
N ASN A 261 14.33 8.23 -6.10
CA ASN A 261 12.96 8.09 -6.61
C ASN A 261 12.01 7.41 -5.62
N ALA A 262 12.28 7.49 -4.33
CA ALA A 262 11.52 6.77 -3.31
C ALA A 262 11.43 7.54 -2.01
N GLY A 263 10.33 7.35 -1.31
CA GLY A 263 10.13 7.85 0.06
C GLY A 263 9.39 6.80 0.89
N GLY A 264 9.82 6.63 2.14
CA GLY A 264 9.07 5.81 3.10
C GLY A 264 7.77 6.50 3.49
N HIS A 265 6.72 5.72 3.71
CA HIS A 265 5.42 6.21 4.16
C HIS A 265 4.66 5.16 4.96
N ALA A 266 3.71 5.61 5.77
CA ALA A 266 2.87 4.75 6.57
C ALA A 266 1.45 5.32 6.69
N TRP A 267 0.47 4.43 6.81
CA TRP A 267 -0.93 4.78 7.07
C TRP A 267 -1.63 3.70 7.88
N ALA A 268 -2.78 4.03 8.46
CA ALA A 268 -3.61 3.06 9.14
C ALA A 268 -4.51 2.29 8.15
N ARG A 269 -4.62 0.98 8.33
CA ARG A 269 -5.67 0.14 7.74
C ARG A 269 -6.73 -0.10 8.79
N VAL A 270 -7.97 0.25 8.47
CA VAL A 270 -9.10 0.21 9.41
C VAL A 270 -10.24 -0.59 8.78
N TYR A 271 -10.87 -1.47 9.54
CA TYR A 271 -12.01 -2.25 9.05
C TYR A 271 -13.32 -1.54 9.37
N ILE A 272 -14.04 -1.15 8.34
CA ILE A 272 -15.33 -0.46 8.45
C ILE A 272 -16.39 -1.23 7.64
N PRO A 273 -17.43 -1.81 8.28
CA PRO A 273 -18.52 -2.43 7.56
C PRO A 273 -19.39 -1.38 6.82
N PRO A 274 -19.92 -1.68 5.61
CA PRO A 274 -19.77 -2.91 4.85
C PRO A 274 -18.55 -2.94 3.94
N TRP A 275 -17.72 -1.87 3.89
CA TRP A 275 -16.62 -1.73 2.92
C TRP A 275 -15.41 -2.61 3.20
N GLY A 276 -15.30 -3.18 4.41
CA GLY A 276 -14.14 -3.97 4.82
C GLY A 276 -12.93 -3.09 5.17
N TRP A 277 -11.73 -3.52 4.74
CA TRP A 277 -10.48 -2.82 5.02
C TRP A 277 -10.33 -1.57 4.15
N ILE A 278 -10.32 -0.39 4.77
CA ILE A 278 -10.05 0.90 4.15
C ILE A 278 -8.71 1.48 4.64
N ASN A 279 -8.11 2.36 3.84
CA ASN A 279 -6.91 3.09 4.26
C ASN A 279 -7.30 4.43 4.86
N VAL A 280 -6.57 4.85 5.88
CA VAL A 280 -6.68 6.19 6.46
C VAL A 280 -5.27 6.77 6.55
N ASP A 281 -5.00 7.75 5.71
CA ASP A 281 -3.70 8.40 5.56
C ASP A 281 -3.77 9.84 6.05
N MET A 282 -3.27 10.07 7.27
CA MET A 282 -3.41 11.36 7.96
C MET A 282 -2.46 12.44 7.44
N THR A 283 -1.42 12.07 6.70
CA THR A 283 -0.30 12.97 6.41
C THR A 283 0.03 13.13 4.93
N TYR A 284 -0.61 12.34 4.05
CA TYR A 284 -0.41 12.49 2.62
C TYR A 284 -1.18 13.69 2.07
N PHE A 285 -0.78 14.16 0.89
CA PHE A 285 -1.32 15.35 0.26
C PHE A 285 -2.82 15.20 -0.02
N ILE A 286 -3.63 15.89 0.77
CA ILE A 286 -5.08 15.99 0.62
C ILE A 286 -5.49 17.44 0.34
N PRO A 287 -6.67 17.70 -0.25
CA PRO A 287 -7.23 19.04 -0.29
C PRO A 287 -7.36 19.60 1.13
N TYR A 288 -6.77 20.76 1.39
CA TYR A 288 -6.73 21.34 2.73
C TYR A 288 -7.25 22.76 2.77
N LYS A 289 -7.69 23.18 3.94
CA LYS A 289 -7.97 24.57 4.34
C LYS A 289 -7.09 24.96 5.52
N ILE A 290 -6.86 26.24 5.70
CA ILE A 290 -6.22 26.77 6.90
C ILE A 290 -7.29 27.37 7.79
N GLU A 291 -7.44 26.85 9.00
CA GLU A 291 -8.42 27.31 9.98
C GLU A 291 -7.73 27.43 11.34
N GLY A 292 -7.82 28.61 11.94
CA GLY A 292 -7.13 28.90 13.22
C GLY A 292 -5.61 28.69 13.18
N GLY A 293 -4.95 28.84 12.02
CA GLY A 293 -3.52 28.60 11.84
C GLY A 293 -3.13 27.13 11.70
N LYS A 294 -4.10 26.21 11.60
CA LYS A 294 -3.89 24.77 11.39
C LYS A 294 -4.28 24.35 9.98
N ILE A 295 -3.55 23.38 9.45
CA ILE A 295 -3.89 22.71 8.19
C ILE A 295 -4.90 21.61 8.51
N MET A 296 -6.07 21.69 7.91
CA MET A 296 -7.15 20.71 8.08
C MET A 296 -7.66 20.26 6.74
N SER A 297 -8.17 19.04 6.65
CA SER A 297 -8.86 18.56 5.44
C SER A 297 -10.10 19.40 5.14
N ILE A 298 -10.49 19.48 3.86
CA ILE A 298 -11.77 20.05 3.47
C ILE A 298 -12.89 19.12 3.92
N ASN A 299 -12.69 17.80 3.74
CA ASN A 299 -13.57 16.75 4.19
C ASN A 299 -12.73 15.66 4.89
N PRO A 300 -13.06 15.22 6.12
CA PRO A 300 -12.34 14.14 6.80
C PRO A 300 -12.23 12.84 6.00
N LEU A 301 -13.18 12.56 5.09
CA LEU A 301 -13.13 11.40 4.20
C LEU A 301 -12.00 11.50 3.15
N ASP A 302 -11.43 12.68 2.94
CA ASP A 302 -10.28 12.85 2.04
C ASP A 302 -9.05 12.05 2.52
N HIS A 303 -8.88 11.87 3.83
CA HIS A 303 -7.86 11.00 4.39
C HIS A 303 -8.02 9.52 4.01
N ILE A 304 -9.24 9.13 3.60
CA ILE A 304 -9.54 7.78 3.14
C ILE A 304 -9.44 7.69 1.62
N THR A 305 -9.97 8.68 0.89
CA THR A 305 -10.14 8.60 -0.57
C THR A 305 -8.95 9.16 -1.36
N ASN A 306 -8.14 10.03 -0.75
CA ASN A 306 -7.01 10.71 -1.38
C ASN A 306 -5.65 10.34 -0.76
N GLY A 307 -5.56 9.28 0.02
CA GLY A 307 -4.29 8.81 0.58
C GLY A 307 -3.32 8.27 -0.48
N ALA A 308 -2.06 8.15 -0.10
CA ALA A 308 -0.96 7.71 -0.97
C ALA A 308 -1.28 6.43 -1.76
N LEU A 309 -1.98 5.49 -1.13
CA LEU A 309 -2.34 4.22 -1.76
C LEU A 309 -3.14 4.35 -3.06
N TYR A 310 -3.94 5.40 -3.18
CA TYR A 310 -4.85 5.59 -4.33
C TYR A 310 -4.31 6.58 -5.36
N ILE A 311 -3.57 7.60 -4.93
CA ILE A 311 -3.14 8.68 -5.81
C ILE A 311 -1.66 8.64 -6.16
N SER A 312 -0.90 7.71 -5.57
CA SER A 312 0.52 7.51 -5.85
C SER A 312 0.84 6.06 -6.24
N LYS A 313 2.02 5.84 -6.76
CA LYS A 313 2.56 4.49 -6.99
C LYS A 313 3.24 4.04 -5.71
N THR A 314 2.59 3.14 -4.99
CA THR A 314 3.04 2.68 -3.68
C THR A 314 3.33 1.18 -3.68
N ILE A 315 4.48 0.81 -3.13
CA ILE A 315 4.87 -0.58 -2.88
C ILE A 315 4.69 -0.82 -1.37
N ILE A 316 3.69 -1.62 -1.01
CA ILE A 316 3.43 -1.97 0.38
C ILE A 316 4.46 -3.00 0.83
N THR A 317 5.23 -2.67 1.85
CA THR A 317 6.32 -3.51 2.35
C THR A 317 5.89 -4.36 3.53
N GLU A 318 5.01 -3.87 4.40
CA GLU A 318 4.60 -4.61 5.58
C GLU A 318 3.20 -4.24 6.08
N ASN A 319 2.44 -5.24 6.49
CA ASN A 319 1.25 -5.11 7.34
C ASN A 319 1.69 -5.35 8.79
N TYR A 320 1.89 -4.28 9.55
CA TYR A 320 2.37 -4.36 10.93
C TYR A 320 1.19 -4.43 11.90
N VAL A 321 0.95 -5.61 12.43
CA VAL A 321 -0.22 -5.91 13.28
C VAL A 321 0.16 -6.12 14.74
N ARG A 322 1.36 -6.60 15.02
CA ARG A 322 1.84 -6.96 16.36
C ARG A 322 3.31 -6.63 16.52
N GLY A 323 3.70 -6.39 17.76
CA GLY A 323 5.08 -6.10 18.12
C GLY A 323 5.28 -4.68 18.61
N ASP A 324 6.53 -4.30 18.78
CA ASP A 324 6.94 -2.96 19.18
C ASP A 324 8.19 -2.58 18.38
N TYR A 325 7.97 -2.04 17.18
CA TYR A 325 9.08 -1.65 16.30
C TYR A 325 9.84 -0.45 16.87
N ILE A 326 9.19 0.39 17.68
CA ILE A 326 9.83 1.54 18.35
C ILE A 326 10.86 1.04 19.36
N MET A 327 10.48 0.04 20.17
CA MET A 327 11.41 -0.59 21.11
C MET A 327 12.55 -1.29 20.36
N SER A 328 12.26 -1.96 19.26
CA SER A 328 13.28 -2.64 18.43
C SER A 328 14.26 -1.66 17.82
N LEU A 329 13.77 -0.53 17.30
CA LEU A 329 14.60 0.55 16.77
C LEU A 329 15.50 1.16 17.85
N ASN A 330 14.95 1.45 19.02
CA ASN A 330 15.73 1.98 20.15
C ASN A 330 16.82 1.02 20.61
N ARG A 331 16.58 -0.29 20.56
CA ARG A 331 17.58 -1.31 20.86
C ARG A 331 18.68 -1.31 19.80
N TRP A 332 18.30 -1.33 18.54
CA TRP A 332 19.24 -1.30 17.42
C TRP A 332 20.14 -0.06 17.45
N ILE A 333 19.61 1.14 17.79
CA ILE A 333 20.44 2.35 17.94
C ILE A 333 21.50 2.17 19.04
N LYS A 334 21.17 1.53 20.16
CA LYS A 334 22.15 1.22 21.20
C LYS A 334 23.21 0.23 20.71
N GLU A 335 22.80 -0.77 19.94
CA GLU A 335 23.72 -1.75 19.33
C GLU A 335 24.69 -1.08 18.33
N LEU A 336 24.26 -0.05 17.57
CA LEU A 336 25.16 0.73 16.72
C LEU A 336 26.31 1.36 17.52
N GLU A 337 26.05 1.79 18.74
CA GLU A 337 27.07 2.38 19.63
C GLU A 337 27.92 1.29 20.31
N GLU A 338 27.29 0.31 20.90
CA GLU A 338 27.92 -0.76 21.69
C GLU A 338 28.90 -1.58 20.85
N TYR A 339 28.51 -1.96 19.63
CA TYR A 339 29.36 -2.73 18.71
C TYR A 339 30.17 -1.85 17.76
N ASN A 340 30.11 -0.52 17.89
CA ASN A 340 30.75 0.43 16.97
C ASN A 340 30.45 0.13 15.51
N LEU A 341 29.17 -0.09 15.21
CA LEU A 341 28.71 -0.38 13.85
C LEU A 341 28.59 0.89 13.03
N LYS A 342 28.83 0.76 11.72
CA LYS A 342 28.38 1.68 10.71
C LYS A 342 27.37 0.96 9.81
N TRP A 343 26.21 1.57 9.62
CA TRP A 343 25.10 1.00 8.87
C TRP A 343 24.72 1.94 7.74
N GLU A 344 24.72 1.44 6.52
CA GLU A 344 24.35 2.19 5.33
C GLU A 344 23.20 1.47 4.64
N GLU A 345 22.11 2.21 4.43
CA GLU A 345 20.95 1.73 3.66
C GLU A 345 20.76 2.58 2.42
N GLU A 346 20.54 1.92 1.30
CA GLU A 346 20.18 2.56 0.04
C GLU A 346 18.98 1.84 -0.56
N TYR A 347 17.95 2.62 -0.95
CA TYR A 347 16.86 2.11 -1.74
C TYR A 347 16.51 3.01 -2.90
N SER A 348 16.07 2.40 -3.99
CA SER A 348 15.64 3.10 -5.18
C SER A 348 14.46 2.41 -5.83
N ILE A 349 13.56 3.19 -6.42
CA ILE A 349 12.45 2.68 -7.21
C ILE A 349 12.59 3.22 -8.62
N ASN A 350 12.45 2.34 -9.61
CA ASN A 350 12.47 2.70 -11.00
C ASN A 350 11.29 2.05 -11.72
N LEU A 351 10.60 2.83 -12.57
CA LEU A 351 9.61 2.28 -13.47
C LEU A 351 10.33 1.44 -14.53
N GLN A 352 9.95 0.18 -14.65
CA GLN A 352 10.44 -0.65 -15.75
C GLN A 352 9.67 -0.25 -17.01
N THR A 353 10.30 0.58 -17.85
CA THR A 353 9.76 0.86 -19.17
C THR A 353 9.80 -0.44 -19.97
N THR A 354 8.66 -1.08 -20.14
CA THR A 354 8.52 -2.07 -21.20
C THR A 354 8.80 -1.33 -22.49
N SER A 355 9.93 -1.66 -23.17
CA SER A 355 10.07 -1.29 -24.56
C SER A 355 8.75 -1.66 -25.22
N THR A 356 8.08 -0.70 -25.84
CA THR A 356 6.83 -0.89 -26.56
C THR A 356 7.04 -2.09 -27.50
N GLN A 357 6.68 -3.28 -27.05
CA GLN A 357 6.35 -4.31 -28.01
C GLN A 357 5.20 -3.69 -28.79
N ASN A 358 5.48 -3.29 -30.02
CA ASN A 358 4.44 -2.97 -30.99
C ASN A 358 3.33 -3.97 -30.73
N ILE A 359 2.13 -3.50 -30.40
CA ILE A 359 0.94 -4.33 -30.33
C ILE A 359 0.80 -4.84 -31.76
N ILE A 360 1.44 -5.95 -32.07
CA ILE A 360 1.12 -6.75 -33.24
C ILE A 360 -0.27 -7.27 -32.86
N LEU A 361 -1.29 -6.51 -33.29
CA LEU A 361 -2.67 -6.96 -33.23
C LEU A 361 -2.65 -8.35 -33.85
N ASP A 362 -3.02 -9.36 -33.04
CA ASP A 362 -3.07 -10.73 -33.51
C ASP A 362 -3.75 -10.76 -34.90
N PRO A 363 -3.05 -11.18 -35.95
CA PRO A 363 -3.60 -11.17 -37.32
C PRO A 363 -4.92 -11.94 -37.40
N ILE A 364 -5.13 -12.92 -36.53
CA ILE A 364 -6.36 -13.72 -36.40
C ILE A 364 -7.48 -12.84 -35.83
N ALA A 365 -7.20 -12.07 -34.76
CA ALA A 365 -8.18 -11.14 -34.18
C ALA A 365 -8.54 -10.02 -35.17
N MET A 366 -7.58 -9.47 -35.89
CA MET A 366 -7.84 -8.48 -36.98
C MET A 366 -8.66 -9.10 -38.12
N GLY A 367 -8.32 -10.32 -38.53
CA GLY A 367 -9.08 -11.04 -39.56
C GLY A 367 -10.54 -11.30 -39.13
N ALA A 368 -10.78 -11.66 -37.89
CA ALA A 368 -12.12 -11.86 -37.33
C ALA A 368 -12.94 -10.58 -37.29
N VAL A 369 -12.34 -9.45 -36.94
CA VAL A 369 -13.02 -8.14 -36.93
C VAL A 369 -13.37 -7.67 -38.34
N ILE A 370 -12.45 -7.84 -39.29
CA ILE A 370 -12.70 -7.51 -40.71
C ILE A 370 -13.79 -8.40 -41.30
N LEU A 371 -13.77 -9.69 -40.99
CA LEU A 371 -14.81 -10.63 -41.43
C LEU A 371 -16.19 -10.27 -40.89
N LEU A 372 -16.26 -9.85 -39.62
CA LEU A 372 -17.50 -9.43 -38.98
C LEU A 372 -18.06 -8.14 -39.62
N ILE A 373 -17.22 -7.18 -39.93
CA ILE A 373 -17.59 -5.93 -40.59
C ILE A 373 -18.08 -6.20 -42.01
N THR A 374 -17.43 -7.08 -42.77
CA THR A 374 -17.83 -7.43 -44.13
C THR A 374 -19.13 -8.24 -44.16
N LEU A 375 -19.37 -9.13 -43.24
CA LEU A 375 -20.62 -9.87 -43.10
C LEU A 375 -21.81 -8.95 -42.74
N THR A 376 -21.61 -8.01 -41.81
CA THR A 376 -22.67 -7.05 -41.42
C THR A 376 -23.00 -6.09 -42.58
N ALA A 377 -22.00 -5.60 -43.31
CA ALA A 377 -22.19 -4.76 -44.49
C ALA A 377 -22.95 -5.55 -45.60
N SER A 378 -22.59 -6.79 -45.86
CA SER A 378 -23.22 -7.65 -46.84
C SER A 378 -24.68 -7.96 -46.48
N MET A 379 -24.98 -8.26 -45.20
CA MET A 379 -26.37 -8.45 -44.74
C MET A 379 -27.22 -7.19 -44.88
N THR A 380 -26.63 -6.03 -44.60
CA THR A 380 -27.31 -4.75 -44.74
C THR A 380 -27.66 -4.46 -46.21
N ILE A 381 -26.75 -4.73 -47.14
CA ILE A 381 -26.98 -4.58 -48.58
C ILE A 381 -28.08 -5.56 -49.09
N ILE A 382 -28.06 -6.80 -48.65
CA ILE A 382 -29.07 -7.84 -48.99
C ILE A 382 -30.46 -7.38 -48.45
N TYR A 383 -30.50 -6.88 -47.20
CA TYR A 383 -31.73 -6.39 -46.60
C TYR A 383 -32.31 -5.21 -47.37
N ILE A 384 -31.48 -4.24 -47.77
CA ILE A 384 -31.90 -3.09 -48.59
C ILE A 384 -32.44 -3.53 -49.95
N LYS A 385 -31.80 -4.51 -50.61
CA LYS A 385 -32.22 -5.07 -51.90
C LYS A 385 -33.59 -5.78 -51.77
N ILE A 386 -33.79 -6.57 -50.74
CA ILE A 386 -35.06 -7.29 -50.48
C ILE A 386 -36.19 -6.29 -50.14
N SER A 387 -35.90 -5.28 -49.34
CA SER A 387 -36.85 -4.22 -48.98
C SER A 387 -37.31 -3.41 -50.21
N ARG A 388 -36.38 -3.04 -51.10
CA ARG A 388 -36.69 -2.33 -52.36
C ARG A 388 -37.52 -3.17 -53.33
N LYS A 389 -37.27 -4.51 -53.40
CA LYS A 389 -38.04 -5.40 -54.25
C LYS A 389 -39.51 -5.57 -53.78
N LYS A 390 -39.78 -5.47 -52.48
CA LYS A 390 -41.12 -5.49 -51.91
C LYS A 390 -41.93 -4.21 -52.17
N HIS A 391 -41.27 -3.07 -52.37
CA HIS A 391 -41.93 -1.80 -52.68
C HIS A 391 -42.20 -1.59 -54.17
N LEU A 392 -41.69 -2.47 -55.05
CA LEU A 392 -41.91 -2.41 -56.51
C LEU A 392 -43.01 -3.41 -56.96
N THR A 393 -43.62 -4.18 -56.03
CA THR A 393 -44.63 -5.20 -56.31
C THR A 393 -45.96 -4.91 -55.58
N THR A 394 -46.11 -3.76 -54.99
CA THR A 394 -47.37 -3.17 -54.53
C THR A 394 -47.64 -1.88 -55.34
#